data_6e254e55439588df9d4fcaa78fd6bbf0
#
_entry.id   6e254e55439588df9d4fcaa78fd6bbf0
#
_cell.length_a   1.000
_cell.length_b   1.000
_cell.length_c   1.000
_cell.angle_alpha   90.00
_cell.angle_beta   90.00
_cell.angle_gamma   90.00
#
_symmetry.space_group_name_H-M   'P 1'
#
loop_
_entity.id
_entity.type
_entity.pdbx_description
1 polymer ?
#
loop_
_entity_poly.entity_id
_entity_poly.type
_entity_poly.pdbx_seq_one_letter_code
_entity_poly.pdbx_strand_id
1 'polypeptide(L)'
;MAGLIGGIVYSLGRRGWLAFAIISLTSSFFLLGEVVSIRYFEMKLTGDMLMMVLGSSPGEMRGFGGQMLVKPMFWFCVIAFVAILSVIISMCRFSKRRLAESHLSHILGLLLLAVFILISIFVRNPLAKTTHWQFYQQCFQRYGDYSILARFIKTDKRMQTDNVIRTYKQDSSPFVCIVIGESATREAWSLYGYQRETTPEMEMIKGELIIYRNVTACASQTTEVMRYFLTCATPEKPSDFRFTLPNLLACGGYSVALYSNQEHWGKFDGPISMLFHACSPKVYIKHDVPKQELKRKWAYDDDLLTYLSREIENQNGPTVVFLHLNGSHIAWRDCAPKEYQRFPQAELAIHENAETLRNSYDNSIIFTDAILGQAVTLLKNINRPTCLFYFSDHGDTPSSGKTRVATSKETWNIPAILWCSPEYMFNNTSLWQSEKENEALPMRSEVFFDLVQRLCGVQYKYE
;
A
#
# COMPACT_ATOMS: atom_id res chain seq x y z
N MET A 1 22.49 -26.14 22.86
CA MET A 1 22.65 -25.29 21.67
C MET A 1 23.74 -24.22 21.85
N ALA A 2 23.77 -23.43 22.92
CA ALA A 2 24.81 -22.41 23.15
C ALA A 2 26.24 -22.98 23.26
N GLY A 3 26.43 -24.12 23.89
CA GLY A 3 27.75 -24.79 23.97
C GLY A 3 28.25 -25.31 22.62
N LEU A 4 27.33 -25.74 21.75
CA LEU A 4 27.67 -26.20 20.40
C LEU A 4 28.06 -25.02 19.50
N ILE A 5 27.35 -23.90 19.61
CA ILE A 5 27.64 -22.65 18.90
C ILE A 5 28.97 -22.07 19.39
N GLY A 6 29.20 -22.05 20.69
CA GLY A 6 30.48 -21.63 21.28
C GLY A 6 31.66 -22.49 20.82
N GLY A 7 31.50 -23.82 20.76
CA GLY A 7 32.49 -24.73 20.23
C GLY A 7 32.81 -24.53 18.75
N ILE A 8 31.79 -24.31 17.94
CA ILE A 8 31.96 -24.01 16.50
C ILE A 8 32.65 -22.66 16.30
N VAL A 9 32.26 -21.64 17.05
CA VAL A 9 32.87 -20.30 16.99
C VAL A 9 34.34 -20.37 17.38
N TYR A 10 34.65 -21.14 18.41
CA TYR A 10 36.04 -21.36 18.87
C TYR A 10 36.86 -22.08 17.82
N SER A 11 36.36 -23.17 17.25
CA SER A 11 37.07 -23.98 16.24
C SER A 11 37.32 -23.25 14.90
N LEU A 12 36.47 -22.29 14.53
CA LEU A 12 36.61 -21.51 13.31
C LEU A 12 37.45 -20.22 13.46
N GLY A 13 37.94 -19.94 14.67
CA GLY A 13 38.78 -18.78 14.97
C GLY A 13 38.15 -17.46 14.53
N ARG A 14 38.91 -16.59 13.86
CA ARG A 14 38.44 -15.25 13.43
C ARG A 14 37.21 -15.29 12.54
N ARG A 15 37.03 -16.31 11.70
CA ARG A 15 35.88 -16.49 10.81
C ARG A 15 34.64 -16.89 11.60
N GLY A 16 34.80 -17.71 12.65
CA GLY A 16 33.68 -18.08 13.53
C GLY A 16 33.13 -16.89 14.32
N TRP A 17 33.99 -16.01 14.82
CA TRP A 17 33.55 -14.79 15.50
C TRP A 17 32.82 -13.83 14.58
N LEU A 18 33.24 -13.68 13.32
CA LEU A 18 32.54 -12.87 12.33
C LEU A 18 31.16 -13.45 12.02
N ALA A 19 31.08 -14.77 11.82
CA ALA A 19 29.79 -15.45 11.58
C ALA A 19 28.84 -15.29 12.78
N PHE A 20 29.36 -15.45 14.01
CA PHE A 20 28.60 -15.24 15.24
C PHE A 20 28.09 -13.79 15.36
N ALA A 21 28.95 -12.82 15.08
CA ALA A 21 28.56 -11.39 15.10
C ALA A 21 27.43 -11.10 14.09
N ILE A 22 27.54 -11.61 12.86
CA ILE A 22 26.51 -11.44 11.83
C ILE A 22 25.19 -12.08 12.28
N ILE A 23 25.22 -13.34 12.74
CA ILE A 23 24.01 -14.04 13.20
C ILE A 23 23.37 -13.32 14.39
N SER A 24 24.18 -12.86 15.36
CA SER A 24 23.69 -12.15 16.53
C SER A 24 23.06 -10.80 16.15
N LEU A 25 23.67 -10.08 15.22
CA LEU A 25 23.17 -8.78 14.76
C LEU A 25 21.86 -8.92 14.00
N THR A 26 21.79 -9.87 13.07
CA THR A 26 20.56 -10.13 12.30
C THR A 26 19.43 -10.64 13.19
N SER A 27 19.74 -11.51 14.16
CA SER A 27 18.73 -11.98 15.12
C SER A 27 18.23 -10.86 16.04
N SER A 28 19.13 -9.98 16.50
CA SER A 28 18.73 -8.82 17.32
C SER A 28 17.88 -7.84 16.55
N PHE A 29 18.22 -7.56 15.30
CA PHE A 29 17.41 -6.71 14.41
C PHE A 29 16.02 -7.31 14.21
N PHE A 30 15.93 -8.60 13.94
CA PHE A 30 14.64 -9.29 13.80
C PHE A 30 13.79 -9.17 15.07
N LEU A 31 14.35 -9.50 16.25
CA LEU A 31 13.63 -9.47 17.52
C LEU A 31 13.12 -8.08 17.86
N LEU A 32 13.94 -7.05 17.67
CA LEU A 32 13.55 -5.67 17.95
C LEU A 32 12.49 -5.19 16.95
N GLY A 33 12.62 -5.56 15.68
CA GLY A 33 11.61 -5.31 14.65
C GLY A 33 10.28 -6.00 14.99
N GLU A 34 10.31 -7.23 15.49
CA GLU A 34 9.12 -7.98 15.90
C GLU A 34 8.43 -7.34 17.11
N VAL A 35 9.20 -6.86 18.10
CA VAL A 35 8.65 -6.12 19.25
C VAL A 35 7.92 -4.85 18.78
N VAL A 36 8.52 -4.08 17.89
CA VAL A 36 7.90 -2.88 17.30
C VAL A 36 6.65 -3.26 16.53
N SER A 37 6.72 -4.29 15.68
CA SER A 37 5.60 -4.75 14.86
C SER A 37 4.40 -5.19 15.72
N ILE A 38 4.63 -6.03 16.71
CA ILE A 38 3.56 -6.50 17.61
C ILE A 38 2.98 -5.34 18.43
N ARG A 39 3.84 -4.42 18.90
CA ARG A 39 3.39 -3.33 19.79
C ARG A 39 2.58 -2.26 19.07
N TYR A 40 2.92 -1.94 17.82
CA TYR A 40 2.31 -0.84 17.09
C TYR A 40 1.32 -1.29 16.02
N PHE A 41 1.53 -2.45 15.41
CA PHE A 41 0.67 -2.96 14.34
C PHE A 41 -0.16 -4.17 14.76
N GLU A 42 0.04 -4.70 15.97
CA GLU A 42 -0.61 -5.94 16.48
C GLU A 42 -0.44 -7.15 15.56
N MET A 43 0.61 -7.13 14.77
CA MET A 43 0.93 -8.20 13.81
C MET A 43 2.40 -8.60 13.92
N LYS A 44 2.69 -9.82 13.47
CA LYS A 44 4.05 -10.34 13.43
C LYS A 44 4.86 -9.59 12.40
N LEU A 45 6.18 -9.50 12.65
CA LEU A 45 7.10 -9.03 11.63
C LEU A 45 7.11 -10.01 10.45
N THR A 46 6.77 -9.52 9.27
CA THR A 46 6.72 -10.29 8.03
C THR A 46 7.77 -9.83 7.03
N GLY A 47 8.07 -10.67 6.05
CA GLY A 47 8.92 -10.27 4.92
C GLY A 47 8.33 -9.09 4.14
N ASP A 48 7.00 -9.00 4.08
CA ASP A 48 6.31 -7.88 3.43
C ASP A 48 6.54 -6.56 4.14
N MET A 49 6.51 -6.55 5.48
CA MET A 49 6.83 -5.34 6.26
C MET A 49 8.26 -4.87 6.03
N LEU A 50 9.22 -5.80 5.91
CA LEU A 50 10.60 -5.45 5.56
C LEU A 50 10.66 -4.86 4.14
N MET A 51 9.99 -5.48 3.18
CA MET A 51 9.94 -4.98 1.81
C MET A 51 9.24 -3.62 1.73
N MET A 52 8.20 -3.40 2.51
CA MET A 52 7.53 -2.11 2.65
C MET A 52 8.50 -1.03 3.18
N VAL A 53 9.26 -1.33 4.24
CA VAL A 53 10.25 -0.39 4.79
C VAL A 53 11.39 -0.13 3.81
N LEU A 54 11.91 -1.18 3.18
CA LEU A 54 12.92 -1.04 2.11
C LEU A 54 12.35 -0.33 0.90
N GLY A 55 11.02 -0.44 0.73
CA GLY A 55 10.19 0.11 -0.28
C GLY A 55 9.70 1.53 0.00
N SER A 56 9.88 2.11 1.18
CA SER A 56 9.39 3.43 1.53
C SER A 56 10.28 4.55 1.01
N SER A 57 9.67 5.61 0.51
CA SER A 57 10.38 6.82 0.10
C SER A 57 10.97 7.57 1.30
N PRO A 58 11.93 8.48 1.07
CA PRO A 58 12.43 9.36 2.13
C PRO A 58 11.33 10.23 2.78
N GLY A 59 10.24 10.53 2.06
CA GLY A 59 9.07 11.26 2.57
C GLY A 59 8.28 10.41 3.55
N GLU A 60 7.91 9.21 3.14
CA GLU A 60 7.22 8.21 3.98
C GLU A 60 8.05 7.83 5.20
N MET A 61 9.35 7.59 5.01
CA MET A 61 10.27 7.30 6.11
C MET A 61 10.33 8.44 7.14
N ARG A 62 10.26 9.70 6.71
CA ARG A 62 10.17 10.86 7.62
C ARG A 62 8.84 10.92 8.34
N GLY A 63 7.72 10.70 7.66
CA GLY A 63 6.38 10.68 8.25
C GLY A 63 6.26 9.56 9.30
N PHE A 64 6.60 8.33 8.92
CA PHE A 64 6.61 7.18 9.82
C PHE A 64 7.62 7.34 10.95
N GLY A 65 8.85 7.78 10.62
CA GLY A 65 9.92 8.01 11.59
C GLY A 65 9.52 9.08 12.61
N GLY A 66 8.88 10.17 12.18
CA GLY A 66 8.37 11.19 13.08
C GLY A 66 7.39 10.65 14.11
N GLN A 67 6.48 9.77 13.71
CA GLN A 67 5.55 9.10 14.62
C GLN A 67 6.25 8.10 15.55
N MET A 68 7.28 7.38 15.06
CA MET A 68 8.03 6.43 15.89
C MET A 68 8.94 7.11 16.90
N LEU A 69 9.58 8.24 16.55
CA LEU A 69 10.49 8.98 17.42
C LEU A 69 9.82 9.48 18.71
N VAL A 70 8.52 9.71 18.72
CA VAL A 70 7.77 10.13 19.93
C VAL A 70 7.37 8.94 20.81
N LYS A 71 7.61 7.70 20.40
CA LYS A 71 7.20 6.49 21.15
C LYS A 71 8.35 5.98 22.04
N PRO A 72 8.15 5.89 23.39
CA PRO A 72 9.21 5.43 24.31
C PRO A 72 9.76 4.05 23.98
N MET A 73 8.93 3.12 23.52
CA MET A 73 9.33 1.77 23.16
C MET A 73 10.30 1.75 21.98
N PHE A 74 10.16 2.67 21.01
CA PHE A 74 11.11 2.81 19.92
C PHE A 74 12.52 3.09 20.44
N TRP A 75 12.66 4.05 21.35
CA TRP A 75 13.95 4.39 21.96
C TRP A 75 14.50 3.26 22.81
N PHE A 76 13.65 2.54 23.53
CA PHE A 76 14.07 1.32 24.22
C PHE A 76 14.69 0.31 23.26
N CYS A 77 14.06 0.04 22.11
CA CYS A 77 14.59 -0.85 21.08
C CYS A 77 15.93 -0.35 20.50
N VAL A 78 16.04 0.96 20.23
CA VAL A 78 17.26 1.58 19.70
C VAL A 78 18.40 1.43 20.73
N ILE A 79 18.15 1.75 22.00
CA ILE A 79 19.16 1.63 23.08
C ILE A 79 19.60 0.17 23.24
N ALA A 80 18.64 -0.77 23.25
CA ALA A 80 18.94 -2.20 23.34
C ALA A 80 19.80 -2.67 22.16
N PHE A 81 19.50 -2.23 20.94
CA PHE A 81 20.29 -2.56 19.75
C PHE A 81 21.70 -1.99 19.82
N VAL A 82 21.85 -0.72 20.22
CA VAL A 82 23.17 -0.08 20.40
C VAL A 82 23.98 -0.79 21.49
N ALA A 83 23.36 -1.20 22.60
CA ALA A 83 24.02 -1.96 23.65
C ALA A 83 24.53 -3.32 23.13
N ILE A 84 23.68 -4.08 22.42
CA ILE A 84 24.05 -5.36 21.78
C ILE A 84 25.21 -5.16 20.80
N LEU A 85 25.12 -4.15 19.95
CA LEU A 85 26.17 -3.82 18.97
C LEU A 85 27.50 -3.49 19.66
N SER A 86 27.46 -2.69 20.75
CA SER A 86 28.63 -2.32 21.54
C SER A 86 29.30 -3.54 22.16
N VAL A 87 28.50 -4.48 22.67
CA VAL A 87 29.02 -5.75 23.21
C VAL A 87 29.66 -6.58 22.11
N ILE A 88 29.02 -6.73 20.94
CA ILE A 88 29.59 -7.48 19.81
C ILE A 88 30.93 -6.86 19.35
N ILE A 89 30.97 -5.53 19.20
CA ILE A 89 32.20 -4.82 18.82
C ILE A 89 33.30 -5.02 19.86
N SER A 90 32.98 -4.95 21.15
CA SER A 90 33.93 -5.19 22.24
C SER A 90 34.46 -6.61 22.18
N MET A 91 33.59 -7.61 22.01
CA MET A 91 34.00 -9.01 21.83
C MET A 91 34.91 -9.20 20.61
N CYS A 92 34.61 -8.59 19.48
CA CYS A 92 35.47 -8.63 18.29
C CYS A 92 36.84 -7.97 18.50
N ARG A 93 36.92 -6.88 19.28
CA ARG A 93 38.19 -6.20 19.64
C ARG A 93 39.00 -7.01 20.60
N PHE A 94 38.39 -7.64 21.61
CA PHE A 94 39.07 -8.50 22.58
C PHE A 94 39.58 -9.78 21.93
N SER A 95 38.86 -10.37 20.99
CA SER A 95 39.30 -11.55 20.22
C SER A 95 40.61 -11.31 19.43
N LYS A 96 40.94 -10.06 19.08
CA LYS A 96 42.24 -9.73 18.47
C LYS A 96 43.43 -9.79 19.44
N ARG A 97 43.18 -9.78 20.76
CA ARG A 97 44.23 -9.72 21.80
C ARG A 97 44.29 -11.01 22.62
N ARG A 98 44.47 -12.20 22.02
CA ARG A 98 44.77 -13.49 22.70
C ARG A 98 44.04 -13.70 24.06
N LEU A 99 42.70 -13.61 24.09
CA LEU A 99 41.91 -13.87 25.31
C LEU A 99 41.05 -15.14 25.14
N ALA A 100 41.63 -16.19 24.54
CA ALA A 100 40.95 -17.48 24.38
C ALA A 100 40.69 -18.22 25.70
N GLU A 101 41.23 -17.75 26.82
CA GLU A 101 41.16 -18.46 28.11
C GLU A 101 40.59 -17.66 29.28
N SER A 102 39.96 -16.51 29.06
CA SER A 102 39.43 -15.72 30.18
C SER A 102 37.95 -16.05 30.48
N HIS A 103 37.66 -16.29 31.77
CA HIS A 103 36.31 -16.42 32.32
C HIS A 103 35.35 -15.27 31.88
N LEU A 104 35.91 -14.13 31.51
CA LEU A 104 35.18 -12.96 31.05
C LEU A 104 34.44 -13.20 29.74
N SER A 105 34.99 -13.97 28.80
CA SER A 105 34.33 -14.31 27.53
C SER A 105 33.09 -15.20 27.75
N HIS A 106 33.16 -16.09 28.73
CA HIS A 106 32.05 -16.96 29.12
C HIS A 106 30.93 -16.17 29.82
N ILE A 107 31.31 -15.23 30.72
CA ILE A 107 30.37 -14.35 31.43
C ILE A 107 29.62 -13.44 30.42
N LEU A 108 30.32 -12.84 29.45
CA LEU A 108 29.70 -12.02 28.39
C LEU A 108 28.77 -12.84 27.49
N GLY A 109 29.16 -14.06 27.15
CA GLY A 109 28.32 -14.99 26.39
C GLY A 109 27.04 -15.37 27.14
N LEU A 110 27.14 -15.60 28.44
CA LEU A 110 26.02 -15.89 29.34
C LEU A 110 25.10 -14.65 29.52
N LEU A 111 25.67 -13.45 29.64
CA LEU A 111 24.91 -12.21 29.69
C LEU A 111 24.11 -11.96 28.40
N LEU A 112 24.71 -12.17 27.23
CA LEU A 112 24.03 -12.07 25.95
C LEU A 112 22.90 -13.10 25.82
N LEU A 113 23.14 -14.33 26.26
CA LEU A 113 22.14 -15.38 26.32
C LEU A 113 20.99 -15.01 27.26
N ALA A 114 21.30 -14.45 28.45
CA ALA A 114 20.31 -14.00 29.41
C ALA A 114 19.46 -12.84 28.85
N VAL A 115 20.05 -11.86 28.17
CA VAL A 115 19.36 -10.77 27.49
C VAL A 115 18.48 -11.34 26.37
N PHE A 116 18.98 -12.29 25.59
CA PHE A 116 18.21 -12.98 24.55
C PHE A 116 17.00 -13.74 25.12
N ILE A 117 17.21 -14.46 26.25
CA ILE A 117 16.14 -15.18 26.96
C ILE A 117 15.12 -14.18 27.55
N LEU A 118 15.57 -13.09 28.17
CA LEU A 118 14.68 -12.04 28.70
C LEU A 118 13.83 -11.42 27.59
N ILE A 119 14.42 -11.04 26.47
CA ILE A 119 13.69 -10.52 25.32
C ILE A 119 12.69 -11.58 24.82
N SER A 120 13.10 -12.85 24.72
CA SER A 120 12.23 -13.95 24.32
C SER A 120 11.07 -14.21 25.28
N ILE A 121 11.27 -13.98 26.59
CA ILE A 121 10.22 -14.10 27.63
C ILE A 121 9.25 -12.91 27.56
N PHE A 122 9.74 -11.69 27.35
CA PHE A 122 8.89 -10.50 27.21
C PHE A 122 8.03 -10.54 25.94
N VAL A 123 8.51 -11.21 24.88
CA VAL A 123 7.79 -11.42 23.62
C VAL A 123 6.88 -12.66 23.67
N ARG A 124 6.56 -13.18 24.85
CA ARG A 124 5.61 -14.32 25.05
C ARG A 124 4.17 -13.96 24.71
N ASN A 125 3.93 -13.33 23.55
CA ASN A 125 2.63 -13.18 22.96
C ASN A 125 2.36 -14.38 22.02
N PRO A 126 1.16 -15.02 22.03
CA PRO A 126 0.82 -16.09 21.10
C PRO A 126 0.99 -15.71 19.62
N LEU A 127 1.03 -14.43 19.30
CA LEU A 127 1.38 -13.91 17.98
C LEU A 127 2.88 -14.06 17.62
N ALA A 128 3.78 -14.21 18.60
CA ALA A 128 5.23 -14.33 18.41
C ALA A 128 5.69 -15.75 18.04
N LYS A 129 4.85 -16.56 17.38
CA LYS A 129 5.20 -17.91 16.92
C LYS A 129 6.00 -17.94 15.62
N THR A 130 6.37 -16.79 15.07
CA THR A 130 7.18 -16.71 13.84
C THR A 130 8.64 -16.95 14.19
N THR A 131 9.26 -17.97 13.60
CA THR A 131 10.69 -18.20 13.75
C THR A 131 11.47 -17.27 12.82
N HIS A 132 12.71 -16.92 13.18
CA HIS A 132 13.62 -16.18 12.30
C HIS A 132 13.69 -16.79 10.89
N TRP A 133 13.65 -18.12 10.82
CA TRP A 133 13.71 -18.84 9.56
C TRP A 133 12.49 -18.54 8.68
N GLN A 134 11.28 -18.53 9.23
CA GLN A 134 10.07 -18.21 8.49
C GLN A 134 10.12 -16.78 7.93
N PHE A 135 10.61 -15.82 8.72
CA PHE A 135 10.81 -14.45 8.26
C PHE A 135 11.77 -14.38 7.06
N TYR A 136 12.94 -15.02 7.18
CA TYR A 136 13.91 -15.04 6.08
C TYR A 136 13.36 -15.77 4.84
N GLN A 137 12.65 -16.88 5.04
CA GLN A 137 11.99 -17.57 3.94
C GLN A 137 10.99 -16.64 3.22
N GLN A 138 10.19 -15.89 3.97
CA GLN A 138 9.28 -14.90 3.40
C GLN A 138 10.03 -13.81 2.61
N CYS A 139 11.11 -13.26 3.18
CA CYS A 139 11.93 -12.27 2.46
C CYS A 139 12.48 -12.81 1.15
N PHE A 140 13.01 -14.05 1.14
CA PHE A 140 13.51 -14.69 -0.08
C PHE A 140 12.40 -14.99 -1.07
N GLN A 141 11.24 -15.44 -0.59
CA GLN A 141 10.07 -15.68 -1.44
C GLN A 141 9.61 -14.38 -2.09
N ARG A 142 9.50 -13.29 -1.33
CA ARG A 142 9.11 -11.97 -1.86
C ARG A 142 10.11 -11.42 -2.87
N TYR A 143 11.41 -11.59 -2.61
CA TYR A 143 12.42 -11.24 -3.61
C TYR A 143 12.28 -12.08 -4.88
N GLY A 144 11.96 -13.38 -4.74
CA GLY A 144 11.63 -14.27 -5.84
C GLY A 144 10.42 -13.76 -6.65
N ASP A 145 9.33 -13.42 -5.97
CA ASP A 145 8.11 -12.87 -6.58
C ASP A 145 8.41 -11.59 -7.37
N TYR A 146 9.27 -10.73 -6.83
CA TYR A 146 9.74 -9.52 -7.51
C TYR A 146 10.49 -9.82 -8.80
N SER A 147 11.38 -10.80 -8.77
CA SER A 147 12.13 -11.22 -9.94
C SER A 147 11.25 -11.88 -11.00
N ILE A 148 10.19 -12.57 -10.58
CA ILE A 148 9.16 -13.15 -11.46
C ILE A 148 8.36 -12.03 -12.10
N LEU A 149 7.88 -11.06 -11.32
CA LEU A 149 7.15 -9.90 -11.82
C LEU A 149 7.99 -9.10 -12.85
N ALA A 150 9.26 -8.83 -12.53
CA ALA A 150 10.14 -8.10 -13.45
C ALA A 150 10.38 -8.86 -14.79
N ARG A 151 10.43 -10.19 -14.72
CA ARG A 151 10.51 -11.04 -15.95
C ARG A 151 9.18 -11.06 -16.70
N PHE A 152 8.09 -11.18 -15.97
CA PHE A 152 6.74 -11.16 -16.51
C PHE A 152 6.47 -9.85 -17.28
N ILE A 153 6.78 -8.68 -16.73
CA ILE A 153 6.58 -7.40 -17.43
C ILE A 153 7.29 -7.35 -18.79
N LYS A 154 8.47 -7.96 -18.89
CA LYS A 154 9.18 -8.06 -20.20
C LYS A 154 8.41 -8.92 -21.20
N THR A 155 7.66 -9.90 -20.73
CA THR A 155 6.83 -10.78 -21.57
C THR A 155 5.49 -10.12 -21.88
N ASP A 156 4.88 -9.46 -20.90
CA ASP A 156 3.61 -8.76 -21.03
C ASP A 156 3.65 -7.68 -22.14
N LYS A 157 4.78 -6.99 -22.31
CA LYS A 157 5.02 -6.06 -23.44
C LYS A 157 4.90 -6.70 -24.82
N ARG A 158 4.87 -8.03 -24.92
CA ARG A 158 4.74 -8.81 -26.16
C ARG A 158 3.39 -9.51 -26.23
N MET A 159 2.42 -9.10 -25.43
CA MET A 159 1.07 -9.66 -25.43
C MET A 159 0.49 -9.64 -26.85
N GLN A 160 -0.06 -10.78 -27.29
CA GLN A 160 -0.70 -10.89 -28.59
C GLN A 160 -2.12 -10.32 -28.51
N THR A 161 -2.46 -9.47 -29.47
CA THR A 161 -3.78 -8.81 -29.55
C THR A 161 -4.90 -9.75 -30.00
N ASP A 162 -4.56 -10.89 -30.60
CA ASP A 162 -5.53 -11.84 -31.15
C ASP A 162 -6.45 -12.48 -30.12
N ASN A 163 -5.98 -12.54 -28.85
CA ASN A 163 -6.75 -13.06 -27.73
C ASN A 163 -7.55 -11.96 -27.00
N VAL A 164 -7.54 -10.72 -27.49
CA VAL A 164 -8.28 -9.61 -26.87
C VAL A 164 -9.64 -9.44 -27.54
N ILE A 165 -10.71 -9.69 -26.77
CA ILE A 165 -12.09 -9.49 -27.20
C ILE A 165 -12.53 -8.08 -26.83
N ARG A 166 -13.13 -7.36 -27.80
CA ARG A 166 -13.73 -6.05 -27.63
C ARG A 166 -15.23 -6.17 -27.80
N THR A 167 -15.99 -5.72 -26.82
CA THR A 167 -17.47 -5.74 -26.87
C THR A 167 -18.09 -4.35 -27.02
N TYR A 168 -17.28 -3.27 -26.86
CA TYR A 168 -17.76 -1.91 -27.11
C TYR A 168 -17.76 -1.57 -28.62
N LYS A 169 -18.71 -0.74 -29.03
CA LYS A 169 -18.75 -0.20 -30.40
C LYS A 169 -17.79 0.98 -30.52
N GLN A 170 -17.05 1.05 -31.61
CA GLN A 170 -16.00 2.06 -31.83
C GLN A 170 -16.55 3.51 -31.77
N ASP A 171 -17.79 3.73 -32.21
CA ASP A 171 -18.46 5.03 -32.19
C ASP A 171 -19.02 5.43 -30.80
N SER A 172 -19.04 4.50 -29.85
CA SER A 172 -19.53 4.72 -28.49
C SER A 172 -18.48 4.41 -27.43
N SER A 173 -17.22 4.68 -27.76
CA SER A 173 -16.06 4.41 -26.89
C SER A 173 -16.16 5.14 -25.56
N PRO A 174 -16.18 4.46 -24.42
CA PRO A 174 -16.32 5.10 -23.14
C PRO A 174 -15.06 5.82 -22.69
N PHE A 175 -15.24 6.82 -21.86
CA PHE A 175 -14.20 7.39 -21.01
C PHE A 175 -14.34 6.79 -19.61
N VAL A 176 -13.35 6.06 -19.15
CA VAL A 176 -13.37 5.36 -17.88
C VAL A 176 -12.34 5.99 -16.95
N CYS A 177 -12.79 6.55 -15.84
CA CYS A 177 -11.92 7.06 -14.78
C CYS A 177 -11.86 6.06 -13.64
N ILE A 178 -10.68 5.52 -13.36
CA ILE A 178 -10.43 4.61 -12.23
C ILE A 178 -9.69 5.39 -11.16
N VAL A 179 -10.33 5.63 -10.03
CA VAL A 179 -9.74 6.32 -8.90
C VAL A 179 -9.36 5.30 -7.84
N ILE A 180 -8.07 5.13 -7.63
CA ILE A 180 -7.51 4.23 -6.62
C ILE A 180 -7.22 5.05 -5.38
N GLY A 181 -7.99 4.82 -4.32
CA GLY A 181 -7.78 5.40 -3.00
C GLY A 181 -6.70 4.66 -2.22
N GLU A 182 -6.23 5.28 -1.17
CA GLU A 182 -5.19 4.76 -0.29
C GLU A 182 -5.67 4.82 1.16
N SER A 183 -5.59 3.69 1.86
CA SER A 183 -5.79 3.56 3.31
C SER A 183 -7.15 4.05 3.84
N ALA A 184 -8.20 4.13 2.99
CA ALA A 184 -9.52 4.60 3.40
C ALA A 184 -10.39 3.46 3.93
N THR A 185 -10.78 3.53 5.22
CA THR A 185 -11.77 2.61 5.77
C THR A 185 -13.19 3.09 5.50
N ARG A 186 -14.07 2.16 5.10
CA ARG A 186 -15.51 2.41 4.95
C ARG A 186 -16.16 2.92 6.23
N GLU A 187 -15.64 2.52 7.38
CA GLU A 187 -16.15 2.89 8.71
C GLU A 187 -15.99 4.39 9.03
N ALA A 188 -15.27 5.15 8.18
CA ALA A 188 -15.11 6.60 8.31
C ALA A 188 -15.87 7.39 7.23
N TRP A 189 -16.72 6.74 6.42
CA TRP A 189 -17.49 7.39 5.36
C TRP A 189 -18.96 7.58 5.76
N SER A 190 -19.45 8.82 5.82
CA SER A 190 -20.87 9.10 6.13
C SER A 190 -21.81 8.44 5.12
N LEU A 191 -21.41 8.30 3.86
CA LEU A 191 -22.14 7.56 2.81
C LEU A 191 -22.48 6.11 3.23
N TYR A 192 -21.69 5.52 4.11
CA TYR A 192 -21.88 4.17 4.66
C TYR A 192 -22.45 4.19 6.08
N GLY A 193 -22.84 5.37 6.61
CA GLY A 193 -23.49 5.52 7.91
C GLY A 193 -22.58 5.96 9.06
N TYR A 194 -21.37 6.43 8.78
CA TYR A 194 -20.54 7.07 9.79
C TYR A 194 -21.19 8.36 10.30
N GLN A 195 -21.07 8.61 11.62
CA GLN A 195 -21.80 9.70 12.31
C GLN A 195 -21.32 11.11 11.94
N ARG A 196 -20.05 11.25 11.54
CA ARG A 196 -19.51 12.54 11.09
C ARG A 196 -19.71 12.69 9.60
N GLU A 197 -20.05 13.90 9.17
CA GLU A 197 -20.23 14.23 7.76
C GLU A 197 -18.87 14.31 7.04
N THR A 198 -18.39 13.18 6.55
CA THR A 198 -17.07 13.02 5.90
C THR A 198 -17.16 12.88 4.38
N THR A 199 -18.35 12.57 3.84
CA THR A 199 -18.54 12.35 2.40
C THR A 199 -19.77 13.09 1.84
N PRO A 200 -19.89 14.43 2.06
CA PRO A 200 -21.06 15.20 1.62
C PRO A 200 -21.24 15.24 0.10
N GLU A 201 -20.16 15.26 -0.70
CA GLU A 201 -20.23 15.29 -2.16
C GLU A 201 -20.85 13.99 -2.71
N MET A 202 -20.42 12.85 -2.20
CA MET A 202 -20.96 11.55 -2.61
C MET A 202 -22.39 11.36 -2.10
N GLU A 203 -22.74 11.91 -0.93
CA GLU A 203 -24.12 11.87 -0.44
C GLU A 203 -25.08 12.71 -1.30
N MET A 204 -24.64 13.85 -1.81
CA MET A 204 -25.45 14.68 -2.72
C MET A 204 -25.85 13.93 -4.00
N ILE A 205 -24.97 13.08 -4.52
CA ILE A 205 -25.21 12.31 -5.75
C ILE A 205 -25.52 10.83 -5.49
N LYS A 206 -25.84 10.47 -4.26
CA LYS A 206 -26.10 9.08 -3.82
C LYS A 206 -27.06 8.31 -4.72
N GLY A 207 -28.07 8.99 -5.27
CA GLY A 207 -29.05 8.39 -6.18
C GLY A 207 -28.47 8.01 -7.56
N GLU A 208 -27.31 8.56 -7.92
CA GLU A 208 -26.60 8.30 -9.18
C GLU A 208 -25.54 7.20 -9.02
N LEU A 209 -25.28 6.73 -7.78
CA LEU A 209 -24.19 5.81 -7.48
C LEU A 209 -24.69 4.37 -7.34
N ILE A 210 -23.80 3.42 -7.68
CA ILE A 210 -23.80 2.09 -7.10
C ILE A 210 -22.81 2.13 -5.94
N ILE A 211 -23.28 1.81 -4.74
CA ILE A 211 -22.51 1.86 -3.51
C ILE A 211 -22.30 0.43 -3.03
N TYR A 212 -21.13 -0.14 -3.30
CA TYR A 212 -20.82 -1.51 -2.88
C TYR A 212 -20.67 -1.57 -1.36
N ARG A 213 -21.68 -2.13 -0.68
CA ARG A 213 -21.82 -2.01 0.78
C ARG A 213 -20.92 -2.95 1.57
N ASN A 214 -20.52 -4.08 0.99
CA ASN A 214 -19.85 -5.18 1.70
C ASN A 214 -18.53 -5.58 1.03
N VAL A 215 -17.68 -4.58 0.72
CA VAL A 215 -16.37 -4.84 0.15
C VAL A 215 -15.32 -4.99 1.24
N THR A 216 -14.50 -6.02 1.10
CA THR A 216 -13.30 -6.22 1.91
C THR A 216 -12.06 -6.19 1.03
N ALA A 217 -11.00 -5.57 1.50
CA ALA A 217 -9.70 -5.61 0.83
C ALA A 217 -9.17 -7.05 0.76
N CYS A 218 -8.59 -7.44 -0.36
CA CYS A 218 -7.99 -8.76 -0.54
C CYS A 218 -6.65 -8.92 0.16
N ALA A 219 -6.02 -7.82 0.56
CA ALA A 219 -4.81 -7.77 1.37
C ALA A 219 -4.79 -6.48 2.21
N SER A 220 -3.88 -6.41 3.18
CA SER A 220 -3.72 -5.24 4.06
C SER A 220 -2.60 -4.27 3.62
N GLN A 221 -2.03 -4.49 2.45
CA GLN A 221 -0.90 -3.72 1.92
C GLN A 221 -1.13 -3.35 0.46
N THR A 222 -0.83 -2.11 0.12
CA THR A 222 -1.00 -1.53 -1.22
C THR A 222 -0.33 -2.38 -2.30
N THR A 223 0.91 -2.84 -2.08
CA THR A 223 1.66 -3.64 -3.07
C THR A 223 0.97 -4.96 -3.42
N GLU A 224 0.32 -5.60 -2.46
CA GLU A 224 -0.41 -6.84 -2.69
C GLU A 224 -1.76 -6.59 -3.36
N VAL A 225 -2.53 -5.61 -2.86
CA VAL A 225 -3.82 -5.24 -3.47
C VAL A 225 -3.64 -4.81 -4.91
N MET A 226 -2.63 -3.96 -5.18
CA MET A 226 -2.34 -3.49 -6.54
C MET A 226 -1.90 -4.64 -7.46
N ARG A 227 -1.20 -5.64 -6.95
CA ARG A 227 -0.88 -6.86 -7.70
C ARG A 227 -2.16 -7.57 -8.14
N TYR A 228 -3.10 -7.80 -7.23
CA TYR A 228 -4.34 -8.52 -7.53
C TYR A 228 -5.31 -7.69 -8.37
N PHE A 229 -5.34 -6.38 -8.16
CA PHE A 229 -6.15 -5.48 -8.97
C PHE A 229 -5.63 -5.29 -10.40
N LEU A 230 -4.33 -5.29 -10.60
CA LEU A 230 -3.72 -4.98 -11.90
C LEU A 230 -3.25 -6.22 -12.69
N THR A 231 -3.43 -7.43 -12.15
CA THR A 231 -3.05 -8.68 -12.84
C THR A 231 -4.11 -9.77 -12.62
N CYS A 232 -3.92 -10.93 -13.26
CA CYS A 232 -4.77 -12.11 -13.03
C CYS A 232 -4.48 -12.81 -11.71
N ALA A 233 -3.48 -12.37 -10.93
CA ALA A 233 -3.13 -12.99 -9.67
C ALA A 233 -4.28 -12.84 -8.65
N THR A 234 -4.43 -13.84 -7.79
CA THR A 234 -5.36 -13.82 -6.65
C THR A 234 -4.61 -14.17 -5.38
N PRO A 235 -5.16 -13.91 -4.18
CA PRO A 235 -4.54 -14.35 -2.94
C PRO A 235 -4.26 -15.86 -2.87
N GLU A 236 -5.07 -16.67 -3.55
CA GLU A 236 -4.90 -18.12 -3.66
C GLU A 236 -3.83 -18.51 -4.71
N LYS A 237 -3.61 -17.63 -5.70
CA LYS A 237 -2.62 -17.81 -6.78
C LYS A 237 -1.80 -16.53 -6.98
N PRO A 238 -0.95 -16.14 -6.03
CA PRO A 238 -0.31 -14.82 -6.01
C PRO A 238 0.75 -14.61 -7.11
N SER A 239 1.17 -15.67 -7.79
CA SER A 239 2.16 -15.63 -8.88
C SER A 239 1.56 -15.95 -10.26
N ASP A 240 0.23 -15.96 -10.40
CA ASP A 240 -0.44 -16.19 -11.68
C ASP A 240 -0.48 -14.89 -12.51
N PHE A 241 0.67 -14.54 -13.07
CA PHE A 241 0.82 -13.37 -13.94
C PHE A 241 0.68 -13.78 -15.40
N ARG A 242 -0.36 -13.32 -16.07
CA ARG A 242 -0.56 -13.55 -17.52
C ARG A 242 -0.49 -12.26 -18.31
N PHE A 243 -1.09 -11.19 -17.81
CA PHE A 243 -1.05 -9.85 -18.37
C PHE A 243 -1.37 -8.82 -17.28
N THR A 244 -0.99 -7.56 -17.54
CA THR A 244 -1.44 -6.44 -16.69
C THR A 244 -2.72 -5.85 -17.26
N LEU A 245 -3.59 -5.37 -16.36
CA LEU A 245 -4.84 -4.69 -16.74
C LEU A 245 -4.57 -3.49 -17.68
N PRO A 246 -3.61 -2.59 -17.39
CA PRO A 246 -3.28 -1.50 -18.32
C PRO A 246 -2.86 -1.99 -19.71
N ASN A 247 -2.09 -3.09 -19.80
CA ASN A 247 -1.66 -3.61 -21.08
C ASN A 247 -2.81 -4.27 -21.85
N LEU A 248 -3.69 -5.00 -21.14
CA LEU A 248 -4.91 -5.56 -21.75
C LEU A 248 -5.79 -4.45 -22.35
N LEU A 249 -6.00 -3.36 -21.60
CA LEU A 249 -6.80 -2.23 -22.06
C LEU A 249 -6.16 -1.53 -23.28
N ALA A 250 -4.84 -1.33 -23.26
CA ALA A 250 -4.10 -0.77 -24.39
C ALA A 250 -4.21 -1.68 -25.63
N CYS A 251 -4.03 -3.00 -25.49
CA CYS A 251 -4.29 -3.97 -26.56
C CYS A 251 -5.77 -3.98 -27.00
N GLY A 252 -6.69 -3.66 -26.09
CA GLY A 252 -8.10 -3.43 -26.36
C GLY A 252 -8.38 -2.14 -27.13
N GLY A 253 -7.38 -1.31 -27.43
CA GLY A 253 -7.52 -0.08 -28.22
C GLY A 253 -7.78 1.18 -27.40
N TYR A 254 -7.63 1.10 -26.07
CA TYR A 254 -7.74 2.27 -25.20
C TYR A 254 -6.45 3.08 -25.15
N SER A 255 -6.57 4.41 -25.10
CA SER A 255 -5.54 5.26 -24.54
C SER A 255 -5.55 5.06 -23.02
N VAL A 256 -4.42 4.70 -22.44
CA VAL A 256 -4.34 4.38 -21.00
C VAL A 256 -3.34 5.30 -20.33
N ALA A 257 -3.80 6.13 -19.41
CA ALA A 257 -2.98 7.09 -18.67
C ALA A 257 -2.94 6.75 -17.17
N LEU A 258 -1.81 7.07 -16.52
CA LEU A 258 -1.67 7.05 -15.07
C LEU A 258 -1.21 8.42 -14.57
N TYR A 259 -1.95 8.95 -13.60
CA TYR A 259 -1.57 10.10 -12.79
C TYR A 259 -1.59 9.70 -11.32
N SER A 260 -0.46 9.79 -10.65
CA SER A 260 -0.26 9.29 -9.30
C SER A 260 0.29 10.37 -8.37
N ASN A 261 -0.31 10.52 -7.20
CA ASN A 261 0.25 11.29 -6.09
C ASN A 261 0.94 10.39 -5.05
N GLN A 262 1.23 9.15 -5.41
CA GLN A 262 2.05 8.27 -4.60
C GLN A 262 3.54 8.58 -4.81
N GLU A 263 4.37 8.11 -3.89
CA GLU A 263 5.80 8.20 -4.04
C GLU A 263 6.30 7.25 -5.15
N HIS A 264 7.28 7.72 -5.90
CA HIS A 264 7.95 6.95 -6.93
C HIS A 264 9.41 6.67 -6.55
N TRP A 265 9.87 5.45 -6.79
CA TRP A 265 11.21 5.01 -6.44
C TRP A 265 12.24 5.35 -7.49
N GLY A 266 12.79 6.56 -7.50
CA GLY A 266 14.00 6.96 -8.19
C GLY A 266 14.15 6.41 -9.62
N LYS A 267 15.36 5.97 -10.01
CA LYS A 267 15.66 5.41 -11.33
C LYS A 267 15.14 3.97 -11.54
N PHE A 268 14.67 3.31 -10.48
CA PHE A 268 14.14 1.96 -10.55
C PHE A 268 12.64 2.03 -10.31
N ASP A 269 11.84 1.61 -11.30
CA ASP A 269 10.41 1.46 -11.14
C ASP A 269 10.10 0.53 -9.96
N GLY A 270 9.39 1.04 -8.96
CA GLY A 270 8.85 0.20 -7.89
C GLY A 270 7.87 -0.84 -8.44
N PRO A 271 7.52 -1.90 -7.67
CA PRO A 271 6.64 -2.96 -8.17
C PRO A 271 5.34 -2.46 -8.73
N ILE A 272 4.72 -1.48 -8.07
CA ILE A 272 3.43 -0.90 -8.50
C ILE A 272 3.61 -0.14 -9.81
N SER A 273 4.66 0.68 -9.92
CA SER A 273 4.95 1.43 -11.15
C SER A 273 5.21 0.52 -12.35
N MET A 274 5.80 -0.66 -12.11
CA MET A 274 6.01 -1.66 -13.15
C MET A 274 4.70 -2.22 -13.70
N LEU A 275 3.67 -2.39 -12.86
CA LEU A 275 2.35 -2.87 -13.29
C LEU A 275 1.63 -1.89 -14.23
N PHE A 276 1.97 -0.61 -14.16
CA PHE A 276 1.47 0.44 -15.06
C PHE A 276 2.40 0.72 -16.25
N HIS A 277 3.22 -0.26 -16.68
CA HIS A 277 4.20 -0.06 -17.76
C HIS A 277 3.58 0.31 -19.11
N ALA A 278 2.32 -0.06 -19.36
CA ALA A 278 1.60 0.25 -20.59
C ALA A 278 0.91 1.62 -20.58
N CYS A 279 0.89 2.32 -19.44
CA CYS A 279 0.33 3.67 -19.38
C CYS A 279 1.23 4.69 -20.08
N SER A 280 0.63 5.50 -20.95
CA SER A 280 1.29 6.64 -21.60
C SER A 280 0.25 7.76 -21.81
N PRO A 281 0.33 8.86 -21.07
CA PRO A 281 1.35 9.22 -20.07
C PRO A 281 1.30 8.41 -18.77
N LYS A 282 2.44 8.37 -18.08
CA LYS A 282 2.61 7.85 -16.72
C LYS A 282 3.34 8.92 -15.91
N VAL A 283 2.61 9.61 -15.02
CA VAL A 283 3.10 10.79 -14.28
C VAL A 283 2.93 10.61 -12.79
N TYR A 284 4.00 10.78 -12.04
CA TYR A 284 4.02 10.84 -10.58
C TYR A 284 4.21 12.29 -10.16
N ILE A 285 3.13 12.96 -9.71
CA ILE A 285 3.14 14.43 -9.52
C ILE A 285 4.15 14.91 -8.49
N LYS A 286 4.47 14.13 -7.47
CA LYS A 286 5.50 14.48 -6.47
C LYS A 286 6.92 14.54 -7.05
N HIS A 287 7.18 13.87 -8.18
CA HIS A 287 8.51 13.69 -8.75
C HIS A 287 8.66 14.30 -10.14
N ASP A 288 7.66 14.12 -10.99
CA ASP A 288 7.74 14.45 -12.41
C ASP A 288 7.29 15.89 -12.69
N VAL A 289 6.56 16.50 -11.73
CA VAL A 289 5.98 17.83 -11.90
C VAL A 289 6.82 18.88 -11.17
N PRO A 290 7.27 19.94 -11.86
CA PRO A 290 7.94 21.06 -11.22
C PRO A 290 7.06 21.71 -10.14
N LYS A 291 7.65 22.05 -8.99
CA LYS A 291 6.90 22.62 -7.85
C LYS A 291 6.12 23.89 -8.20
N GLN A 292 6.55 24.64 -9.21
CA GLN A 292 5.89 25.85 -9.70
C GLN A 292 4.57 25.57 -10.44
N GLU A 293 4.39 24.33 -10.91
CA GLU A 293 3.18 23.88 -11.61
C GLU A 293 2.14 23.28 -10.66
N LEU A 294 2.51 23.01 -9.40
CA LEU A 294 1.59 22.55 -8.38
C LEU A 294 0.72 23.70 -7.88
N LYS A 295 -0.53 23.38 -7.48
CA LYS A 295 -1.45 24.36 -6.87
C LYS A 295 -0.90 24.95 -5.57
N ARG A 296 -0.06 24.18 -4.86
CA ARG A 296 0.52 24.53 -3.55
C ARG A 296 2.00 24.15 -3.51
N LYS A 297 2.67 24.51 -2.41
CA LYS A 297 4.09 24.16 -2.16
C LYS A 297 4.36 22.64 -2.23
N TRP A 298 3.36 21.83 -1.89
CA TRP A 298 3.39 20.36 -1.87
C TRP A 298 2.28 19.83 -2.77
N ALA A 299 2.53 18.69 -3.42
CA ALA A 299 1.53 18.01 -4.23
C ALA A 299 0.41 17.42 -3.34
N TYR A 300 -0.84 17.68 -3.71
CA TYR A 300 -2.03 17.10 -3.14
C TYR A 300 -2.85 16.40 -4.22
N ASP A 301 -3.84 15.59 -3.82
CA ASP A 301 -4.63 14.78 -4.76
C ASP A 301 -5.46 15.63 -5.74
N ASP A 302 -5.80 16.86 -5.39
CA ASP A 302 -6.52 17.77 -6.30
C ASP A 302 -5.65 18.28 -7.46
N ASP A 303 -4.33 18.14 -7.40
CA ASP A 303 -3.46 18.40 -8.55
C ASP A 303 -3.70 17.36 -9.67
N LEU A 304 -4.14 16.14 -9.33
CA LEU A 304 -4.48 15.08 -10.29
C LEU A 304 -5.66 15.47 -11.20
N LEU A 305 -6.59 16.27 -10.71
CA LEU A 305 -7.75 16.74 -11.48
C LEU A 305 -7.36 17.61 -12.67
N THR A 306 -6.24 18.32 -12.59
CA THR A 306 -5.68 19.09 -13.71
C THR A 306 -5.32 18.17 -14.87
N TYR A 307 -4.78 17.00 -14.58
CA TYR A 307 -4.42 15.99 -15.59
C TYR A 307 -5.66 15.27 -16.12
N LEU A 308 -6.65 14.99 -15.25
CA LEU A 308 -7.95 14.45 -15.70
C LEU A 308 -8.60 15.40 -16.70
N SER A 309 -8.62 16.70 -16.42
CA SER A 309 -9.18 17.71 -17.33
C SER A 309 -8.46 17.72 -18.68
N ARG A 310 -7.14 17.66 -18.67
CA ARG A 310 -6.33 17.58 -19.91
C ARG A 310 -6.64 16.34 -20.74
N GLU A 311 -6.80 15.18 -20.09
CA GLU A 311 -7.18 13.94 -20.81
C GLU A 311 -8.59 14.04 -21.40
N ILE A 312 -9.54 14.66 -20.71
CA ILE A 312 -10.88 14.93 -21.20
C ILE A 312 -10.84 15.80 -22.46
N GLU A 313 -10.01 16.84 -22.47
CA GLU A 313 -9.88 17.77 -23.59
C GLU A 313 -9.16 17.18 -24.81
N ASN A 314 -8.17 16.32 -24.57
CA ASN A 314 -7.26 15.85 -25.61
C ASN A 314 -7.62 14.50 -26.23
N GLN A 315 -8.49 13.69 -25.58
CA GLN A 315 -8.79 12.34 -26.02
C GLN A 315 -10.19 12.22 -26.64
N ASN A 316 -10.24 11.81 -27.91
CA ASN A 316 -11.49 11.61 -28.65
C ASN A 316 -11.87 10.11 -28.81
N GLY A 317 -10.95 9.19 -28.47
CA GLY A 317 -11.14 7.74 -28.57
C GLY A 317 -11.41 7.08 -27.22
N PRO A 318 -11.45 5.73 -27.19
CA PRO A 318 -11.56 4.98 -25.94
C PRO A 318 -10.44 5.36 -24.99
N THR A 319 -10.78 5.77 -23.76
CA THR A 319 -9.81 6.33 -22.82
C THR A 319 -10.01 5.72 -21.44
N VAL A 320 -8.93 5.28 -20.82
CA VAL A 320 -8.88 4.92 -19.40
C VAL A 320 -7.86 5.79 -18.69
N VAL A 321 -8.30 6.46 -17.64
CA VAL A 321 -7.42 7.26 -16.78
C VAL A 321 -7.40 6.63 -15.39
N PHE A 322 -6.22 6.24 -14.93
CA PHE A 322 -5.98 5.86 -13.55
C PHE A 322 -5.53 7.08 -12.76
N LEU A 323 -6.28 7.43 -11.71
CA LEU A 323 -5.90 8.41 -10.70
C LEU A 323 -5.53 7.65 -9.42
N HIS A 324 -4.26 7.69 -9.01
CA HIS A 324 -3.80 7.02 -7.82
C HIS A 324 -3.53 8.04 -6.73
N LEU A 325 -4.42 8.09 -5.74
CA LEU A 325 -4.43 9.09 -4.69
C LEU A 325 -3.35 8.79 -3.63
N ASN A 326 -2.89 9.84 -2.95
CA ASN A 326 -2.21 9.71 -1.66
C ASN A 326 -3.23 9.38 -0.54
N GLY A 327 -4.48 9.81 -0.71
CA GLY A 327 -5.63 9.46 0.12
C GLY A 327 -5.40 9.68 1.60
N SER A 328 -5.67 8.64 2.39
CA SER A 328 -5.49 8.62 3.84
C SER A 328 -4.20 7.89 4.27
N HIS A 329 -3.11 8.03 3.49
CA HIS A 329 -1.83 7.43 3.82
C HIS A 329 -1.29 7.93 5.18
N ILE A 330 -0.44 7.15 5.82
CA ILE A 330 0.15 7.48 7.14
C ILE A 330 0.76 8.89 7.15
N ALA A 331 0.69 9.54 8.31
CA ALA A 331 0.79 10.97 8.56
C ALA A 331 -0.47 11.71 8.08
N TRP A 332 -1.65 11.20 8.48
CA TRP A 332 -2.98 11.70 8.08
C TRP A 332 -3.13 13.21 8.18
N ARG A 333 -2.44 13.85 9.13
CA ARG A 333 -2.41 15.32 9.30
C ARG A 333 -1.99 16.05 8.03
N ASP A 334 -1.12 15.44 7.23
CA ASP A 334 -0.52 16.04 6.06
C ASP A 334 -1.25 15.64 4.75
N CYS A 335 -2.31 14.82 4.85
CA CYS A 335 -3.04 14.31 3.69
C CYS A 335 -4.06 15.30 3.11
N ALA A 336 -4.60 16.22 3.91
CA ALA A 336 -5.58 17.22 3.46
C ALA A 336 -5.04 18.64 3.59
N PRO A 337 -5.17 19.48 2.56
CA PRO A 337 -4.85 20.90 2.66
C PRO A 337 -5.79 21.62 3.64
N LYS A 338 -5.37 22.78 4.17
CA LYS A 338 -6.05 23.48 5.27
C LYS A 338 -7.52 23.78 5.01
N GLU A 339 -7.87 24.09 3.78
CA GLU A 339 -9.24 24.41 3.36
C GLU A 339 -10.22 23.23 3.47
N TYR A 340 -9.72 21.99 3.57
CA TYR A 340 -10.50 20.77 3.77
C TYR A 340 -10.47 20.25 5.21
N GLN A 341 -9.77 20.95 6.12
CA GLN A 341 -9.67 20.55 7.51
C GLN A 341 -10.88 21.07 8.32
N ARG A 342 -11.95 20.30 8.35
CA ARG A 342 -13.17 20.62 9.12
C ARG A 342 -13.01 20.31 10.61
N PHE A 343 -12.21 19.29 10.95
CA PHE A 343 -12.00 18.86 12.33
C PHE A 343 -10.64 19.33 12.84
N PRO A 344 -10.57 19.86 14.09
CA PRO A 344 -9.31 20.32 14.66
C PRO A 344 -8.26 19.19 14.73
N GLN A 345 -7.09 19.41 14.18
CA GLN A 345 -5.97 18.46 14.21
C GLN A 345 -4.76 19.06 14.90
N ALA A 346 -3.80 18.23 15.30
CA ALA A 346 -2.56 18.67 15.91
C ALA A 346 -1.67 19.39 14.88
N GLU A 347 -1.05 20.51 15.27
CA GLU A 347 -0.08 21.19 14.40
C GLU A 347 1.23 20.42 14.27
N LEU A 348 1.64 19.72 15.32
CA LEU A 348 2.87 18.94 15.39
C LEU A 348 2.58 17.49 15.80
N ALA A 349 3.33 16.55 15.25
CA ALA A 349 3.21 15.12 15.54
C ALA A 349 3.34 14.79 17.05
N ILE A 350 4.15 15.56 17.78
CA ILE A 350 4.34 15.38 19.23
C ILE A 350 3.09 15.71 20.05
N HIS A 351 2.14 16.46 19.49
CA HIS A 351 0.89 16.85 20.15
C HIS A 351 -0.29 15.95 19.71
N GLU A 352 -0.05 14.96 18.85
CA GLU A 352 -1.09 14.04 18.41
C GLU A 352 -1.58 13.15 19.54
N ASN A 353 -2.89 13.05 19.67
CA ASN A 353 -3.60 12.12 20.54
C ASN A 353 -4.68 11.39 19.73
N ALA A 354 -5.41 10.47 20.35
CA ALA A 354 -6.42 9.66 19.64
C ALA A 354 -7.48 10.51 18.94
N GLU A 355 -7.90 11.63 19.55
CA GLU A 355 -8.90 12.53 18.98
C GLU A 355 -8.34 13.30 17.77
N THR A 356 -7.18 13.93 17.92
CA THR A 356 -6.56 14.70 16.81
C THR A 356 -6.12 13.81 15.67
N LEU A 357 -5.71 12.56 15.92
CA LEU A 357 -5.43 11.55 14.89
C LEU A 357 -6.72 11.19 14.13
N ARG A 358 -7.82 10.95 14.87
CA ARG A 358 -9.13 10.70 14.27
C ARG A 358 -9.58 11.88 13.41
N ASN A 359 -9.44 13.10 13.92
CA ASN A 359 -9.78 14.32 13.19
C ASN A 359 -8.95 14.48 11.90
N SER A 360 -7.65 14.21 11.95
CA SER A 360 -6.77 14.24 10.79
C SER A 360 -7.19 13.22 9.73
N TYR A 361 -7.57 12.03 10.17
CA TYR A 361 -8.07 10.99 9.28
C TYR A 361 -9.40 11.38 8.63
N ASP A 362 -10.36 11.86 9.41
CA ASP A 362 -11.66 12.31 8.90
C ASP A 362 -11.50 13.48 7.89
N ASN A 363 -10.55 14.40 8.12
CA ASN A 363 -10.20 15.45 7.17
C ASN A 363 -9.64 14.89 5.85
N SER A 364 -8.85 13.82 5.89
CA SER A 364 -8.35 13.17 4.68
C SER A 364 -9.48 12.50 3.86
N ILE A 365 -10.49 11.95 4.54
CA ILE A 365 -11.69 11.40 3.88
C ILE A 365 -12.51 12.52 3.23
N ILE A 366 -12.74 13.66 3.93
CA ILE A 366 -13.43 14.84 3.36
C ILE A 366 -12.71 15.31 2.09
N PHE A 367 -11.39 15.32 2.11
CA PHE A 367 -10.63 15.72 0.92
C PHE A 367 -10.76 14.71 -0.22
N THR A 368 -10.71 13.41 0.06
CA THR A 368 -10.97 12.36 -0.94
C THR A 368 -12.37 12.51 -1.55
N ASP A 369 -13.38 12.76 -0.73
CA ASP A 369 -14.75 13.00 -1.18
C ASP A 369 -14.85 14.20 -2.13
N ALA A 370 -14.20 15.31 -1.78
CA ALA A 370 -14.15 16.50 -2.63
C ALA A 370 -13.47 16.24 -3.98
N ILE A 371 -12.40 15.41 -4.00
CA ILE A 371 -11.76 14.98 -5.26
C ILE A 371 -12.73 14.18 -6.13
N LEU A 372 -13.46 13.24 -5.52
CA LEU A 372 -14.44 12.41 -6.24
C LEU A 372 -15.59 13.27 -6.79
N GLY A 373 -16.12 14.21 -6.00
CA GLY A 373 -17.16 15.14 -6.45
C GLY A 373 -16.73 16.00 -7.63
N GLN A 374 -15.50 16.55 -7.56
CA GLN A 374 -14.93 17.32 -8.65
C GLN A 374 -14.67 16.45 -9.90
N ALA A 375 -14.15 15.23 -9.73
CA ALA A 375 -13.94 14.29 -10.83
C ALA A 375 -15.27 13.96 -11.54
N VAL A 376 -16.32 13.64 -10.79
CA VAL A 376 -17.67 13.39 -11.36
C VAL A 376 -18.18 14.63 -12.10
N THR A 377 -17.97 15.82 -11.55
CA THR A 377 -18.39 17.09 -12.20
C THR A 377 -17.67 17.29 -13.54
N LEU A 378 -16.36 17.02 -13.61
CA LEU A 378 -15.62 17.06 -14.87
C LEU A 378 -16.15 16.04 -15.87
N LEU A 379 -16.44 14.83 -15.43
CA LEU A 379 -16.94 13.75 -16.28
C LEU A 379 -18.37 13.98 -16.77
N LYS A 380 -19.22 14.65 -15.99
CA LYS A 380 -20.59 15.06 -16.43
C LYS A 380 -20.59 16.00 -17.63
N ASN A 381 -19.49 16.73 -17.84
CA ASN A 381 -19.35 17.66 -18.96
C ASN A 381 -18.84 17.00 -20.26
N ILE A 382 -18.57 15.70 -20.26
CA ILE A 382 -18.13 14.97 -21.46
C ILE A 382 -19.36 14.51 -22.26
N ASN A 383 -19.37 14.81 -23.56
CA ASN A 383 -20.45 14.38 -24.45
C ASN A 383 -20.16 12.98 -25.04
N ARG A 384 -19.96 11.99 -24.19
CA ARG A 384 -19.81 10.57 -24.55
C ARG A 384 -20.03 9.68 -23.33
N PRO A 385 -20.25 8.36 -23.49
CA PRO A 385 -20.41 7.45 -22.37
C PRO A 385 -19.23 7.53 -21.42
N THR A 386 -19.50 7.79 -20.14
CA THR A 386 -18.46 7.93 -19.11
C THR A 386 -18.81 7.16 -17.86
N CYS A 387 -17.78 6.65 -17.17
CA CYS A 387 -17.95 6.14 -15.82
C CYS A 387 -16.73 6.47 -14.95
N LEU A 388 -16.96 6.54 -13.63
CA LEU A 388 -15.95 6.64 -12.60
C LEU A 388 -16.12 5.48 -11.64
N PHE A 389 -15.07 4.71 -11.46
CA PHE A 389 -15.00 3.69 -10.42
C PHE A 389 -13.93 4.06 -9.38
N TYR A 390 -14.34 4.14 -8.12
CA TYR A 390 -13.47 4.38 -6.99
C TYR A 390 -13.48 3.19 -6.03
N PHE A 391 -12.32 2.82 -5.52
CA PHE A 391 -12.17 1.94 -4.36
C PHE A 391 -10.89 2.32 -3.60
N SER A 392 -10.86 2.03 -2.28
CA SER A 392 -9.61 2.08 -1.54
C SER A 392 -8.88 0.74 -1.62
N ASP A 393 -7.57 0.78 -1.65
CA ASP A 393 -6.74 -0.43 -1.66
C ASP A 393 -6.93 -1.25 -0.37
N HIS A 394 -6.81 -0.63 0.79
CA HIS A 394 -7.14 -1.17 2.11
C HIS A 394 -7.64 -0.05 3.01
N GLY A 395 -8.06 -0.39 4.22
CA GLY A 395 -8.40 0.60 5.24
C GLY A 395 -7.26 0.86 6.22
N ASP A 396 -7.51 1.79 7.13
CA ASP A 396 -6.63 2.05 8.29
C ASP A 396 -7.46 2.06 9.58
N THR A 397 -6.85 2.21 10.75
CA THR A 397 -7.49 2.04 12.07
C THR A 397 -7.47 3.31 12.92
N PRO A 398 -8.10 4.40 12.44
CA PRO A 398 -8.10 5.69 13.16
C PRO A 398 -8.76 5.61 14.53
N SER A 399 -9.72 4.71 14.75
CA SER A 399 -10.40 4.54 16.05
C SER A 399 -9.47 4.04 17.16
N SER A 400 -8.45 3.28 16.80
CA SER A 400 -7.49 2.72 17.77
C SER A 400 -6.33 3.66 18.12
N GLY A 401 -6.17 4.77 17.40
CA GLY A 401 -4.97 5.61 17.44
C GLY A 401 -3.70 4.89 16.96
N LYS A 402 -3.88 3.77 16.25
CA LYS A 402 -2.83 2.96 15.65
C LYS A 402 -3.09 2.83 14.16
N THR A 403 -2.06 2.55 13.39
CA THR A 403 -2.18 2.32 11.95
C THR A 403 -2.22 0.82 11.64
N ARG A 404 -3.05 0.42 10.70
CA ARG A 404 -3.10 -0.92 10.07
C ARG A 404 -3.15 -2.09 11.06
N VAL A 405 -4.04 -2.03 12.04
CA VAL A 405 -4.26 -3.15 12.97
C VAL A 405 -4.93 -4.29 12.22
N ALA A 406 -4.21 -5.36 11.92
CA ALA A 406 -4.68 -6.48 11.09
C ALA A 406 -5.92 -7.20 11.65
N THR A 407 -6.18 -7.12 12.96
CA THR A 407 -7.35 -7.68 13.62
C THR A 407 -8.58 -6.78 13.57
N SER A 408 -8.42 -5.52 13.14
CA SER A 408 -9.51 -4.55 13.04
C SER A 408 -10.27 -4.69 11.72
N LYS A 409 -11.60 -4.59 11.79
CA LYS A 409 -12.46 -4.50 10.61
C LYS A 409 -12.13 -3.26 9.77
N GLU A 410 -11.70 -2.17 10.40
CA GLU A 410 -11.34 -0.92 9.72
C GLU A 410 -10.21 -1.12 8.70
N THR A 411 -9.28 -2.07 8.92
CA THR A 411 -8.22 -2.39 7.97
C THR A 411 -8.74 -3.08 6.71
N TRP A 412 -9.79 -3.88 6.84
CA TRP A 412 -10.30 -4.72 5.75
C TRP A 412 -11.52 -4.12 5.05
N ASN A 413 -12.39 -3.40 5.76
CA ASN A 413 -13.61 -2.84 5.20
C ASN A 413 -13.29 -1.57 4.41
N ILE A 414 -13.41 -1.64 3.09
CA ILE A 414 -13.09 -0.53 2.19
C ILE A 414 -14.33 0.06 1.51
N PRO A 415 -14.35 1.36 1.22
CA PRO A 415 -15.37 1.95 0.35
C PRO A 415 -15.10 1.60 -1.11
N ALA A 416 -16.18 1.36 -1.86
CA ALA A 416 -16.13 1.26 -3.32
C ALA A 416 -17.42 1.79 -3.89
N ILE A 417 -17.32 2.63 -4.93
CA ILE A 417 -18.46 3.27 -5.60
C ILE A 417 -18.26 3.29 -7.12
N LEU A 418 -19.36 3.17 -7.83
CA LEU A 418 -19.40 3.32 -9.29
C LEU A 418 -20.42 4.40 -9.65
N TRP A 419 -19.98 5.39 -10.41
CA TRP A 419 -20.81 6.37 -11.07
C TRP A 419 -20.73 6.17 -12.59
N CYS A 420 -21.88 6.31 -13.28
CA CYS A 420 -21.93 6.24 -14.74
C CYS A 420 -22.82 7.36 -15.27
N SER A 421 -22.45 7.92 -16.43
CA SER A 421 -23.33 8.84 -17.15
C SER A 421 -24.59 8.13 -17.66
N PRO A 422 -25.71 8.85 -17.84
CA PRO A 422 -26.93 8.26 -18.39
C PRO A 422 -26.70 7.55 -19.73
N GLU A 423 -25.86 8.10 -20.57
CA GLU A 423 -25.51 7.51 -21.86
C GLU A 423 -24.73 6.19 -21.69
N TYR A 424 -23.81 6.12 -20.74
CA TYR A 424 -23.10 4.87 -20.44
C TYR A 424 -24.07 3.79 -19.94
N MET A 425 -24.97 4.15 -19.02
CA MET A 425 -25.97 3.22 -18.47
C MET A 425 -26.91 2.70 -19.55
N PHE A 426 -27.33 3.57 -20.46
CA PHE A 426 -28.18 3.18 -21.60
C PHE A 426 -27.46 2.18 -22.52
N ASN A 427 -26.22 2.45 -22.87
CA ASN A 427 -25.44 1.59 -23.75
C ASN A 427 -25.03 0.25 -23.07
N ASN A 428 -25.01 0.19 -21.75
CA ASN A 428 -24.56 -0.95 -20.96
C ASN A 428 -25.60 -1.38 -19.90
N THR A 429 -26.89 -1.37 -20.25
CA THR A 429 -28.00 -1.59 -19.31
C THR A 429 -27.87 -2.88 -18.53
N SER A 430 -27.50 -3.99 -19.17
CA SER A 430 -27.36 -5.29 -18.50
C SER A 430 -26.20 -5.30 -17.49
N LEU A 431 -25.09 -4.64 -17.82
CA LEU A 431 -23.97 -4.48 -16.90
C LEU A 431 -24.37 -3.63 -15.69
N TRP A 432 -25.02 -2.48 -15.94
CA TRP A 432 -25.50 -1.60 -14.88
C TRP A 432 -26.46 -2.31 -13.92
N GLN A 433 -27.41 -3.06 -14.45
CA GLN A 433 -28.36 -3.83 -13.64
C GLN A 433 -27.66 -4.89 -12.81
N SER A 434 -26.74 -5.65 -13.41
CA SER A 434 -25.94 -6.64 -12.69
C SER A 434 -25.13 -6.01 -11.56
N GLU A 435 -24.50 -4.85 -11.78
CA GLU A 435 -23.74 -4.18 -10.73
C GLU A 435 -24.65 -3.60 -9.63
N LYS A 436 -25.88 -3.21 -9.98
CA LYS A 436 -26.90 -2.80 -9.00
C LYS A 436 -27.32 -3.96 -8.09
N GLU A 437 -27.46 -5.16 -8.64
CA GLU A 437 -27.74 -6.38 -7.87
C GLU A 437 -26.56 -6.76 -6.96
N ASN A 438 -25.32 -6.48 -7.39
CA ASN A 438 -24.12 -6.73 -6.62
C ASN A 438 -23.90 -5.75 -5.45
N GLU A 439 -24.61 -4.62 -5.39
CA GLU A 439 -24.42 -3.55 -4.39
C GLU A 439 -24.40 -4.03 -2.94
N ALA A 440 -25.26 -5.00 -2.59
CA ALA A 440 -25.38 -5.53 -1.25
C ALA A 440 -24.57 -6.82 -1.01
N LEU A 441 -24.00 -7.42 -2.04
CA LEU A 441 -23.31 -8.69 -1.94
C LEU A 441 -21.93 -8.53 -1.29
N PRO A 442 -21.51 -9.51 -0.45
CA PRO A 442 -20.14 -9.53 0.03
C PRO A 442 -19.17 -9.82 -1.12
N MET A 443 -18.12 -9.03 -1.21
CA MET A 443 -17.06 -9.23 -2.21
C MET A 443 -15.69 -8.85 -1.67
N ARG A 444 -14.66 -9.40 -2.29
CA ARG A 444 -13.27 -9.03 -2.03
C ARG A 444 -12.74 -8.21 -3.22
N SER A 445 -11.81 -7.29 -2.96
CA SER A 445 -11.39 -6.29 -3.94
C SER A 445 -10.67 -6.85 -5.18
N GLU A 446 -10.18 -8.10 -5.18
CA GLU A 446 -9.61 -8.72 -6.38
C GLU A 446 -10.61 -8.85 -7.54
N VAL A 447 -11.90 -8.90 -7.26
CA VAL A 447 -12.94 -8.96 -8.32
C VAL A 447 -13.00 -7.67 -9.16
N PHE A 448 -12.40 -6.58 -8.69
CA PHE A 448 -12.36 -5.32 -9.41
C PHE A 448 -11.50 -5.36 -10.67
N PHE A 449 -10.55 -6.31 -10.75
CA PHE A 449 -9.85 -6.61 -11.98
C PHE A 449 -10.83 -6.97 -13.13
N ASP A 450 -11.80 -7.85 -12.86
CA ASP A 450 -12.82 -8.24 -13.84
C ASP A 450 -13.88 -7.15 -14.04
N LEU A 451 -14.21 -6.39 -13.00
CA LEU A 451 -15.14 -5.27 -13.10
C LEU A 451 -14.62 -4.23 -14.11
N VAL A 452 -13.35 -3.82 -14.00
CA VAL A 452 -12.78 -2.82 -14.92
C VAL A 452 -12.75 -3.35 -16.36
N GLN A 453 -12.45 -4.62 -16.57
CA GLN A 453 -12.54 -5.23 -17.90
C GLN A 453 -13.95 -5.13 -18.48
N ARG A 454 -14.98 -5.41 -17.67
CA ARG A 454 -16.40 -5.29 -18.08
C ARG A 454 -16.79 -3.84 -18.34
N LEU A 455 -16.37 -2.90 -17.50
CA LEU A 455 -16.61 -1.47 -17.68
C LEU A 455 -15.99 -0.95 -19.00
N CYS A 456 -14.84 -1.47 -19.37
CA CYS A 456 -14.17 -1.11 -20.62
C CYS A 456 -14.64 -1.96 -21.83
N GLY A 457 -15.45 -2.99 -21.61
CA GLY A 457 -15.83 -3.91 -22.68
C GLY A 457 -14.61 -4.60 -23.34
N VAL A 458 -13.57 -4.91 -22.54
CA VAL A 458 -12.35 -5.58 -23.00
C VAL A 458 -12.11 -6.81 -22.16
N GLN A 459 -11.97 -7.94 -22.79
CA GLN A 459 -11.73 -9.23 -22.13
C GLN A 459 -10.60 -9.98 -22.80
N TYR A 460 -9.92 -10.83 -22.03
CA TYR A 460 -8.95 -11.77 -22.57
C TYR A 460 -9.58 -13.14 -22.74
N LYS A 461 -9.44 -13.71 -23.93
CA LYS A 461 -9.87 -15.07 -24.22
C LYS A 461 -8.81 -16.04 -23.74
N TYR A 462 -9.12 -16.80 -22.72
CA TYR A 462 -8.28 -17.92 -22.27
C TYR A 462 -8.48 -19.10 -23.23
N GLU A 463 -7.37 -19.68 -23.70
CA GLU A 463 -7.39 -20.93 -24.44
C GLU A 463 -7.69 -22.12 -23.51
#